data_de8e50df4affea4162f21942ccf83d23
#
_entry.id   de8e50df4affea4162f21942ccf83d23
#
_cell.length_a   1.000
_cell.length_b   1.000
_cell.length_c   1.000
_cell.angle_alpha   90.00
_cell.angle_beta   90.00
_cell.angle_gamma   90.00
#
_symmetry.space_group_name_H-M   'P 1'
#
loop_
_entity.id
_entity.type
_entity.pdbx_description
1 polymer ?
#
loop_
_entity_poly.entity_id
_entity_poly.type
_entity_poly.pdbx_seq_one_letter_code
_entity_poly.pdbx_strand_id
1 'polypeptide(L)'
;PSLRGAAVEGKEGKHQPAIYEVSLHARCIDAKKKDLTLALVNQEGLPVCQTKIKVQGAGWKEYKAQLIVTDKYEGELASEAITKEGKLGKNIRFAILPKGEQKVAVDLVSLKPQDTYKGHGLRKDLAEAIADLKPRFVRFPGGCMLHGQGLKNIYHWKESVGPQKDRKPAYNIWGYHQTR
;
A
#
# COMPACT_ATOMS: atom_id res chain seq x y z
N PRO A 1 -0.33 -10.80 -4.16
CA PRO A 1 -1.24 -10.31 -3.15
C PRO A 1 -2.38 -9.56 -3.85
N SER A 2 -3.59 -10.12 -3.80
CA SER A 2 -4.76 -9.46 -4.38
C SER A 2 -5.05 -8.17 -3.60
N LEU A 3 -5.10 -7.04 -4.28
CA LEU A 3 -5.64 -5.81 -3.74
C LEU A 3 -7.14 -6.03 -3.47
N ARG A 4 -7.48 -6.36 -2.24
CA ARG A 4 -8.87 -6.48 -1.82
C ARG A 4 -9.28 -5.16 -1.20
N GLY A 5 -9.87 -4.28 -2.00
CA GLY A 5 -10.65 -3.16 -1.54
C GLY A 5 -12.10 -3.43 -1.90
N ALA A 6 -13.00 -3.44 -0.95
CA ALA A 6 -14.41 -3.54 -1.25
C ALA A 6 -14.90 -2.19 -1.78
N ALA A 7 -15.54 -2.18 -2.94
CA ALA A 7 -16.49 -1.14 -3.25
C ALA A 7 -17.68 -1.33 -2.29
N VAL A 8 -18.08 -0.28 -1.59
CA VAL A 8 -19.23 -0.34 -0.69
C VAL A 8 -20.48 -0.32 -1.57
N GLU A 9 -21.35 -1.32 -1.46
CA GLU A 9 -22.66 -1.29 -2.08
C GLU A 9 -23.45 -0.09 -1.55
N GLY A 10 -23.65 0.91 -2.41
CA GLY A 10 -24.58 2.00 -2.14
C GLY A 10 -26.02 1.50 -2.28
N LYS A 11 -26.93 1.98 -1.45
CA LYS A 11 -28.37 1.83 -1.64
C LYS A 11 -28.70 2.37 -3.04
N GLU A 12 -29.28 1.53 -3.93
CA GLU A 12 -29.71 1.84 -5.30
C GLU A 12 -28.74 1.42 -6.45
N GLY A 13 -27.95 0.34 -6.31
CA GLY A 13 -27.24 -0.24 -7.47
C GLY A 13 -26.14 0.63 -8.10
N LYS A 14 -25.78 1.78 -7.48
CA LYS A 14 -24.62 2.58 -7.83
C LYS A 14 -23.47 2.21 -6.91
N HIS A 15 -22.43 1.59 -7.44
CA HIS A 15 -21.22 1.32 -6.68
C HIS A 15 -20.54 2.63 -6.29
N GLN A 16 -20.22 2.77 -4.99
CA GLN A 16 -19.39 3.90 -4.57
C GLN A 16 -17.95 3.68 -5.09
N PRO A 17 -17.28 4.77 -5.52
CA PRO A 17 -15.91 4.66 -5.99
C PRO A 17 -14.99 4.09 -4.91
N ALA A 18 -14.14 3.13 -5.28
CA ALA A 18 -13.10 2.64 -4.40
C ALA A 18 -11.92 3.61 -4.43
N ILE A 19 -11.57 4.18 -3.28
CA ILE A 19 -10.47 5.12 -3.13
C ILE A 19 -9.29 4.41 -2.48
N TYR A 20 -8.13 4.51 -3.12
CA TYR A 20 -6.85 4.02 -2.60
C TYR A 20 -5.93 5.19 -2.31
N GLU A 21 -5.36 5.21 -1.11
CA GLU A 21 -4.33 6.15 -0.73
C GLU A 21 -2.95 5.57 -1.07
N VAL A 22 -2.19 6.33 -1.83
CA VAL A 22 -0.81 6.03 -2.16
C VAL A 22 0.09 6.96 -1.37
N SER A 23 1.10 6.40 -0.72
CA SER A 23 2.22 7.17 -0.20
C SER A 23 3.53 6.53 -0.62
N LEU A 24 4.52 7.36 -0.92
CA LEU A 24 5.86 6.92 -1.25
C LEU A 24 6.89 8.00 -0.91
N HIS A 25 8.11 7.58 -0.63
CA HIS A 25 9.24 8.48 -0.56
C HIS A 25 9.94 8.47 -1.92
N ALA A 26 10.26 9.64 -2.44
CA ALA A 26 10.98 9.75 -3.72
C ALA A 26 11.94 10.92 -3.74
N ARG A 27 12.96 10.82 -4.60
CA ARG A 27 13.90 11.90 -4.92
C ARG A 27 14.36 11.82 -6.37
N CYS A 28 14.71 12.94 -6.95
CA CYS A 28 15.34 12.98 -8.26
C CYS A 28 16.84 12.81 -8.12
N ILE A 29 17.44 11.87 -8.87
CA ILE A 29 18.89 11.63 -8.82
C ILE A 29 19.66 12.81 -9.44
N ASP A 30 19.11 13.41 -10.49
CA ASP A 30 19.66 14.58 -11.19
C ASP A 30 19.18 15.94 -10.65
N ALA A 31 18.52 15.95 -9.49
CA ALA A 31 17.90 17.11 -8.84
C ALA A 31 16.84 17.87 -9.67
N LYS A 32 16.54 17.42 -10.89
CA LYS A 32 15.53 18.03 -11.76
C LYS A 32 14.14 17.54 -11.39
N LYS A 33 13.13 18.39 -11.64
CA LYS A 33 11.74 18.04 -11.43
C LYS A 33 11.29 16.96 -12.43
N LYS A 34 10.61 15.93 -11.93
CA LYS A 34 10.14 14.79 -12.71
C LYS A 34 8.66 14.51 -12.43
N ASP A 35 7.93 14.13 -13.48
CA ASP A 35 6.56 13.69 -13.37
C ASP A 35 6.52 12.15 -13.31
N LEU A 36 5.88 11.61 -12.27
CA LEU A 36 5.60 10.19 -12.17
C LEU A 36 4.10 9.98 -12.27
N THR A 37 3.68 9.01 -13.07
CA THR A 37 2.30 8.52 -13.08
C THR A 37 2.20 7.32 -12.16
N LEU A 38 1.26 7.39 -11.22
CA LEU A 38 0.89 6.29 -10.33
C LEU A 38 -0.41 5.71 -10.89
N ALA A 39 -0.44 4.41 -11.14
CA ALA A 39 -1.59 3.79 -11.79
C ALA A 39 -1.93 2.42 -11.18
N LEU A 40 -3.21 2.06 -11.22
CA LEU A 40 -3.64 0.66 -11.21
C LEU A 40 -3.80 0.22 -12.66
N VAL A 41 -3.13 -0.87 -13.02
CA VAL A 41 -3.12 -1.39 -14.40
C VAL A 41 -3.65 -2.82 -14.42
N ASN A 42 -4.30 -3.19 -15.53
CA ASN A 42 -4.74 -4.55 -15.77
C ASN A 42 -3.59 -5.47 -16.22
N GLN A 43 -3.88 -6.70 -16.63
CA GLN A 43 -2.87 -7.67 -17.11
C GLN A 43 -2.09 -7.16 -18.32
N GLU A 44 -2.75 -6.46 -19.23
CA GLU A 44 -2.20 -5.91 -20.48
C GLU A 44 -1.39 -4.63 -20.22
N GLY A 45 -1.38 -4.13 -18.98
CA GLY A 45 -0.70 -2.89 -18.62
C GLY A 45 -1.51 -1.62 -18.90
N LEU A 46 -2.79 -1.76 -19.25
CA LEU A 46 -3.68 -0.64 -19.47
C LEU A 46 -4.16 -0.04 -18.13
N PRO A 47 -4.21 1.29 -17.99
CA PRO A 47 -4.58 1.91 -16.73
C PRO A 47 -6.08 1.78 -16.44
N VAL A 48 -6.41 1.24 -15.28
CA VAL A 48 -7.76 1.24 -14.69
C VAL A 48 -8.06 2.60 -14.06
N CYS A 49 -7.10 3.14 -13.34
CA CYS A 49 -7.10 4.51 -12.87
C CYS A 49 -5.67 5.01 -12.70
N GLN A 50 -5.49 6.31 -12.75
CA GLN A 50 -4.16 6.90 -12.61
C GLN A 50 -4.20 8.30 -12.02
N THR A 51 -3.09 8.68 -11.41
CA THR A 51 -2.84 10.03 -10.90
C THR A 51 -1.39 10.41 -11.15
N LYS A 52 -1.06 11.69 -11.08
CA LYS A 52 0.31 12.18 -11.31
C LYS A 52 0.84 12.89 -10.08
N ILE A 53 2.10 12.63 -9.78
CA ILE A 53 2.86 13.36 -8.76
C ILE A 53 4.07 14.02 -9.40
N LYS A 54 4.50 15.14 -8.80
CA LYS A 54 5.70 15.88 -9.23
C LYS A 54 6.79 15.70 -8.21
N VAL A 55 7.75 14.85 -8.52
CA VAL A 55 8.94 14.62 -7.68
C VAL A 55 9.96 15.72 -7.96
N GLN A 56 10.54 16.32 -6.92
CA GLN A 56 11.50 17.41 -7.06
C GLN A 56 12.59 17.39 -5.99
N GLY A 57 13.80 17.71 -6.43
CA GLY A 57 14.98 17.82 -5.57
C GLY A 57 15.70 16.51 -5.33
N ALA A 58 16.94 16.60 -4.86
CA ALA A 58 17.81 15.45 -4.57
C ALA A 58 17.57 14.81 -3.20
N GLY A 59 16.87 15.50 -2.30
CA GLY A 59 16.51 14.99 -0.98
C GLY A 59 15.26 14.12 -1.00
N TRP A 60 15.22 13.13 -0.14
CA TRP A 60 14.04 12.29 0.06
C TRP A 60 12.86 13.11 0.60
N LYS A 61 11.70 12.98 -0.04
CA LYS A 61 10.44 13.59 0.38
C LYS A 61 9.31 12.59 0.29
N GLU A 62 8.35 12.69 1.19
CA GLU A 62 7.10 11.95 1.12
C GLU A 62 6.14 12.61 0.13
N TYR A 63 5.54 11.79 -0.73
CA TYR A 63 4.50 12.16 -1.67
C TYR A 63 3.25 11.32 -1.39
N LYS A 64 2.10 11.98 -1.42
CA LYS A 64 0.80 11.34 -1.22
C LYS A 64 -0.10 11.63 -2.41
N ALA A 65 -0.90 10.65 -2.79
CA ALA A 65 -1.87 10.76 -3.86
C ALA A 65 -3.04 9.80 -3.62
N GLN A 66 -4.12 10.00 -4.35
CA GLN A 66 -5.26 9.09 -4.35
C GLN A 66 -5.46 8.49 -5.75
N LEU A 67 -5.83 7.22 -5.79
CA LEU A 67 -6.29 6.50 -6.95
C LEU A 67 -7.77 6.20 -6.75
N ILE A 68 -8.62 6.72 -7.62
CA ILE A 68 -10.07 6.60 -7.53
C ILE A 68 -10.53 5.67 -8.64
N VAL A 69 -11.06 4.52 -8.27
CA VAL A 69 -11.65 3.55 -9.19
C VAL A 69 -13.15 3.81 -9.23
N THR A 70 -13.65 4.27 -10.38
CA THR A 70 -15.07 4.58 -10.59
C THR A 70 -15.66 3.62 -11.61
N ASP A 71 -16.98 3.41 -11.58
CA ASP A 71 -17.71 2.62 -12.58
C ASP A 71 -17.67 3.23 -13.99
N LYS A 72 -17.24 4.50 -14.08
CA LYS A 72 -17.16 5.27 -15.32
C LYS A 72 -15.81 5.14 -16.04
N TYR A 73 -15.01 4.16 -15.73
CA TYR A 73 -13.87 3.89 -16.62
C TYR A 73 -14.44 3.36 -17.93
N GLU A 74 -14.38 4.21 -18.97
CA GLU A 74 -14.96 3.93 -20.27
C GLU A 74 -14.40 2.64 -20.86
N GLY A 75 -15.31 1.68 -21.14
CA GLY A 75 -15.04 0.48 -21.88
C GLY A 75 -14.98 -0.82 -21.06
N GLU A 76 -14.76 -1.92 -21.75
CA GLU A 76 -14.64 -3.29 -21.24
C GLU A 76 -13.65 -3.47 -20.08
N LEU A 77 -12.68 -2.55 -19.95
CA LEU A 77 -11.64 -2.54 -18.93
C LEU A 77 -12.16 -2.32 -17.51
N ALA A 78 -13.24 -1.57 -17.35
CA ALA A 78 -13.82 -1.32 -16.02
C ALA A 78 -14.56 -2.57 -15.51
N SER A 79 -15.21 -3.32 -16.39
CA SER A 79 -15.94 -4.54 -16.02
C SER A 79 -15.01 -5.68 -15.62
N GLU A 80 -13.79 -5.75 -16.19
CA GLU A 80 -12.77 -6.73 -15.81
C GLU A 80 -11.99 -6.30 -14.56
N ALA A 81 -11.85 -4.99 -14.34
CA ALA A 81 -11.13 -4.47 -13.19
C ALA A 81 -11.93 -4.55 -11.89
N ILE A 82 -13.27 -4.46 -11.98
CA ILE A 82 -14.18 -4.56 -10.85
C ILE A 82 -15.05 -5.79 -11.04
N THR A 83 -14.98 -6.76 -10.13
CA THR A 83 -15.87 -7.92 -10.18
C THR A 83 -17.32 -7.48 -9.95
N LYS A 84 -18.30 -8.33 -10.33
CA LYS A 84 -19.75 -8.10 -10.05
C LYS A 84 -20.06 -7.80 -8.58
N GLU A 85 -19.14 -8.16 -7.68
CA GLU A 85 -19.21 -7.94 -6.23
C GLU A 85 -18.48 -6.65 -5.81
N GLY A 86 -18.09 -5.77 -6.74
CA GLY A 86 -17.40 -4.52 -6.45
C GLY A 86 -15.96 -4.67 -5.97
N LYS A 87 -15.32 -5.81 -6.20
CA LYS A 87 -13.92 -6.06 -5.83
C LYS A 87 -13.01 -5.84 -7.02
N LEU A 88 -11.81 -5.28 -6.78
CA LEU A 88 -10.77 -5.24 -7.81
C LEU A 88 -10.44 -6.64 -8.31
N GLY A 89 -10.35 -6.79 -9.62
CA GLY A 89 -10.02 -8.04 -10.28
C GLY A 89 -8.68 -8.60 -9.79
N LYS A 90 -8.52 -9.92 -9.86
CA LYS A 90 -7.34 -10.64 -9.34
C LYS A 90 -6.02 -10.21 -9.99
N ASN A 91 -6.07 -9.58 -11.14
CA ASN A 91 -4.92 -9.27 -12.00
C ASN A 91 -4.55 -7.79 -12.04
N ILE A 92 -5.10 -6.98 -11.14
CA ILE A 92 -4.73 -5.57 -11.05
C ILE A 92 -3.40 -5.42 -10.35
N ARG A 93 -2.50 -4.61 -10.94
CA ARG A 93 -1.18 -4.28 -10.42
C ARG A 93 -1.06 -2.78 -10.19
N PHE A 94 -0.33 -2.41 -9.14
CA PHE A 94 0.10 -1.03 -8.97
C PHE A 94 1.36 -0.79 -9.79
N ALA A 95 1.36 0.29 -10.56
CA ALA A 95 2.46 0.69 -11.42
C ALA A 95 2.91 2.12 -11.12
N ILE A 96 4.22 2.33 -11.12
CA ILE A 96 4.87 3.64 -11.05
C ILE A 96 5.53 3.86 -12.41
N LEU A 97 5.01 4.79 -13.19
CA LEU A 97 5.39 5.00 -14.58
C LEU A 97 6.12 6.34 -14.72
N PRO A 98 7.45 6.35 -14.92
CA PRO A 98 8.17 7.56 -15.24
C PRO A 98 7.87 8.03 -16.68
N LYS A 99 7.87 9.33 -16.91
CA LYS A 99 7.72 9.89 -18.26
C LYS A 99 9.10 9.96 -18.95
N GLY A 100 9.32 9.09 -19.93
CA GLY A 100 10.60 9.03 -20.66
C GLY A 100 11.76 8.54 -19.79
N GLU A 101 12.99 8.85 -20.18
CA GLU A 101 14.19 8.48 -19.43
C GLU A 101 14.38 9.37 -18.19
N GLN A 102 13.89 8.90 -17.07
CA GLN A 102 13.97 9.63 -15.80
C GLN A 102 14.67 8.78 -14.74
N LYS A 103 15.59 9.39 -14.01
CA LYS A 103 16.29 8.77 -12.88
C LYS A 103 15.65 9.26 -11.57
N VAL A 104 14.73 8.48 -11.05
CA VAL A 104 14.04 8.73 -9.77
C VAL A 104 14.29 7.55 -8.85
N ALA A 105 14.73 7.82 -7.64
CA ALA A 105 14.77 6.81 -6.58
C ALA A 105 13.44 6.85 -5.81
N VAL A 106 12.89 5.67 -5.53
CA VAL A 106 11.61 5.49 -4.82
C VAL A 106 11.82 4.50 -3.69
N ASP A 107 11.22 4.79 -2.53
CA ASP A 107 11.24 3.93 -1.34
C ASP A 107 9.93 4.03 -0.57
N LEU A 108 9.71 3.12 0.39
CA LEU A 108 8.57 3.11 1.31
C LEU A 108 7.21 3.25 0.60
N VAL A 109 7.05 2.54 -0.51
CA VAL A 109 5.80 2.56 -1.29
C VAL A 109 4.69 1.87 -0.51
N SER A 110 3.59 2.56 -0.32
CA SER A 110 2.39 2.06 0.34
C SER A 110 1.15 2.36 -0.51
N LEU A 111 0.31 1.35 -0.69
CA LEU A 111 -1.00 1.47 -1.31
C LEU A 111 -2.02 0.85 -0.35
N LYS A 112 -2.97 1.65 0.11
CA LYS A 112 -3.99 1.22 1.08
C LYS A 112 -5.38 1.66 0.63
N PRO A 113 -6.43 0.85 0.84
CA PRO A 113 -7.79 1.36 0.70
C PRO A 113 -8.03 2.48 1.73
N GLN A 114 -8.81 3.47 1.37
CA GLN A 114 -9.20 4.53 2.29
C GLN A 114 -10.15 4.00 3.39
N ASP A 115 -11.05 3.09 3.02
CA ASP A 115 -11.94 2.42 3.98
C ASP A 115 -11.16 1.34 4.75
N THR A 116 -10.69 1.72 5.92
CA THR A 116 -9.98 0.83 6.86
C THR A 116 -10.72 0.75 8.19
N TYR A 117 -10.46 -0.29 8.96
CA TYR A 117 -11.08 -0.46 10.27
C TYR A 117 -10.83 0.75 11.16
N LYS A 118 -11.90 1.49 11.48
CA LYS A 118 -11.87 2.71 12.31
C LYS A 118 -10.80 3.74 11.89
N GLY A 119 -10.39 3.75 10.62
CA GLY A 119 -9.35 4.65 10.12
C GLY A 119 -7.91 4.29 10.53
N HIS A 120 -7.67 3.14 11.13
CA HIS A 120 -6.34 2.73 11.62
C HIS A 120 -5.42 2.13 10.54
N GLY A 121 -5.82 2.10 9.29
CA GLY A 121 -5.04 1.49 8.21
C GLY A 121 -5.07 -0.04 8.20
N LEU A 122 -5.83 -0.67 9.09
CA LEU A 122 -6.02 -2.11 9.14
C LEU A 122 -7.12 -2.54 8.15
N ARG A 123 -6.92 -3.67 7.52
CA ARG A 123 -7.91 -4.27 6.64
C ARG A 123 -9.21 -4.54 7.40
N LYS A 124 -10.32 -3.94 6.94
CA LYS A 124 -11.58 -3.85 7.67
C LYS A 124 -12.17 -5.23 7.98
N ASP A 125 -12.31 -6.08 6.96
CA ASP A 125 -12.88 -7.43 7.10
C ASP A 125 -12.13 -8.30 8.12
N LEU A 126 -10.79 -8.26 8.10
CA LEU A 126 -9.98 -9.04 9.04
C LEU A 126 -10.01 -8.45 10.46
N ALA A 127 -9.96 -7.13 10.56
CA ALA A 127 -9.97 -6.48 11.87
C ALA A 127 -11.33 -6.62 12.55
N GLU A 128 -12.44 -6.58 11.79
CA GLU A 128 -13.80 -6.86 12.30
C GLU A 128 -13.92 -8.30 12.79
N ALA A 129 -13.48 -9.27 11.99
CA ALA A 129 -13.50 -10.68 12.39
C ALA A 129 -12.72 -10.94 13.69
N ILE A 130 -11.55 -10.30 13.86
CA ILE A 130 -10.77 -10.41 15.11
C ILE A 130 -11.46 -9.68 16.25
N ALA A 131 -12.05 -8.52 16.01
CA ALA A 131 -12.76 -7.75 17.02
C ALA A 131 -14.00 -8.51 17.54
N ASP A 132 -14.71 -9.23 16.66
CA ASP A 132 -15.90 -10.03 17.01
C ASP A 132 -15.56 -11.21 17.92
N LEU A 133 -14.32 -11.73 17.87
CA LEU A 133 -13.84 -12.72 18.82
C LEU A 133 -13.70 -12.16 20.24
N LYS A 134 -13.73 -10.82 20.40
CA LYS A 134 -13.58 -10.11 21.69
C LYS A 134 -12.41 -10.63 22.52
N PRO A 135 -11.18 -10.69 21.96
CA PRO A 135 -10.02 -11.21 22.66
C PRO A 135 -9.72 -10.36 23.89
N ARG A 136 -9.44 -11.01 25.02
CA ARG A 136 -9.04 -10.30 26.26
C ARG A 136 -7.58 -9.88 26.25
N PHE A 137 -6.76 -10.54 25.45
CA PHE A 137 -5.34 -10.20 25.28
C PHE A 137 -4.84 -10.66 23.91
N VAL A 138 -3.75 -10.06 23.47
CA VAL A 138 -3.00 -10.44 22.28
C VAL A 138 -1.55 -10.68 22.66
N ARG A 139 -1.00 -11.84 22.29
CA ARG A 139 0.43 -12.12 22.44
C ARG A 139 1.15 -11.85 21.14
N PHE A 140 2.09 -10.90 21.18
CA PHE A 140 2.87 -10.48 20.01
C PHE A 140 4.30 -10.09 20.44
N PRO A 141 5.32 -10.33 19.58
CA PRO A 141 5.34 -11.08 18.31
C PRO A 141 5.44 -12.60 18.50
N GLY A 142 5.91 -13.06 19.65
CA GLY A 142 6.04 -14.45 20.06
C GLY A 142 7.13 -15.27 19.39
N GLY A 143 7.50 -16.38 20.03
CA GLY A 143 8.38 -17.42 19.50
C GLY A 143 9.80 -16.99 19.16
N CYS A 144 10.37 -17.64 18.17
CA CYS A 144 11.77 -17.49 17.76
C CYS A 144 12.15 -16.06 17.37
N MET A 145 11.20 -15.31 16.81
CA MET A 145 11.41 -13.90 16.48
C MET A 145 11.72 -13.07 17.73
N LEU A 146 11.06 -13.38 18.86
CA LEU A 146 11.23 -12.61 20.09
C LEU A 146 12.58 -12.85 20.74
N HIS A 147 12.99 -14.11 20.91
CA HIS A 147 14.20 -14.43 21.67
C HIS A 147 15.48 -14.39 20.83
N GLY A 148 15.38 -14.50 19.50
CA GLY A 148 16.55 -14.58 18.62
C GLY A 148 17.49 -15.74 19.00
N GLN A 149 18.79 -15.57 18.72
CA GLN A 149 19.88 -16.44 19.13
C GLN A 149 20.74 -15.83 20.26
N GLY A 150 20.38 -14.63 20.70
CA GLY A 150 21.08 -13.89 21.75
C GLY A 150 20.81 -12.39 21.67
N LEU A 151 21.50 -11.62 22.49
CA LEU A 151 21.28 -10.16 22.61
C LEU A 151 21.42 -9.38 21.30
N LYS A 152 22.19 -9.92 20.35
CA LYS A 152 22.43 -9.25 19.06
C LYS A 152 21.22 -9.26 18.13
N ASN A 153 20.32 -10.22 18.28
CA ASN A 153 19.19 -10.41 17.37
C ASN A 153 17.88 -10.81 18.06
N ILE A 154 17.76 -10.49 19.36
CA ILE A 154 16.45 -10.46 20.01
C ILE A 154 15.60 -9.33 19.45
N TYR A 155 14.30 -9.45 19.56
CA TYR A 155 13.39 -8.42 19.05
C TYR A 155 13.39 -7.17 19.93
N HIS A 156 14.08 -6.14 19.48
CA HIS A 156 14.11 -4.82 20.11
C HIS A 156 12.85 -4.02 19.71
N TRP A 157 11.72 -4.33 20.34
CA TRP A 157 10.42 -3.78 19.97
C TRP A 157 10.38 -2.24 19.95
N LYS A 158 11.16 -1.57 20.79
CA LYS A 158 11.25 -0.10 20.84
C LYS A 158 11.76 0.49 19.52
N GLU A 159 12.58 -0.24 18.78
CA GLU A 159 13.09 0.19 17.48
C GLU A 159 12.05 0.04 16.34
N SER A 160 10.95 -0.68 16.59
CA SER A 160 9.82 -0.80 15.68
C SER A 160 8.71 0.23 15.91
N VAL A 161 8.88 1.12 16.88
CA VAL A 161 7.93 2.20 17.20
C VAL A 161 8.34 3.49 16.50
N GLY A 162 7.34 4.29 16.09
CA GLY A 162 7.58 5.56 15.40
C GLY A 162 7.44 5.49 13.88
N PRO A 163 7.77 6.57 13.17
CA PRO A 163 7.67 6.62 11.71
C PRO A 163 8.49 5.54 11.04
N GLN A 164 7.93 4.87 10.05
CA GLN A 164 8.57 3.73 9.37
C GLN A 164 9.95 4.08 8.79
N LYS A 165 10.11 5.29 8.26
CA LYS A 165 11.37 5.79 7.69
C LYS A 165 12.53 5.87 8.68
N ASP A 166 12.22 5.98 9.98
CA ASP A 166 13.19 6.16 11.06
C ASP A 166 13.50 4.86 11.81
N ARG A 167 12.78 3.78 11.49
CA ARG A 167 12.98 2.47 12.14
C ARG A 167 14.25 1.81 11.67
N LYS A 168 14.97 1.19 12.59
CA LYS A 168 16.18 0.43 12.27
C LYS A 168 15.83 -0.97 11.74
N PRO A 169 16.52 -1.47 10.72
CA PRO A 169 16.41 -2.87 10.34
C PRO A 169 17.00 -3.76 11.44
N ALA A 170 16.33 -4.87 11.75
CA ALA A 170 16.82 -5.86 12.70
C ALA A 170 17.20 -7.15 11.96
N TYR A 171 18.39 -7.66 12.25
CA TYR A 171 18.86 -8.94 11.72
C TYR A 171 18.24 -10.07 12.53
N ASN A 172 17.46 -10.93 11.90
CA ASN A 172 16.75 -12.00 12.59
C ASN A 172 17.51 -13.33 12.57
N ILE A 173 16.98 -14.33 13.29
CA ILE A 173 17.60 -15.66 13.40
C ILE A 173 17.67 -16.44 12.09
N TRP A 174 16.89 -16.06 11.08
CA TRP A 174 16.87 -16.73 9.78
C TRP A 174 17.87 -16.15 8.78
N GLY A 175 18.74 -15.25 9.20
CA GLY A 175 19.83 -14.75 8.38
C GLY A 175 19.48 -13.63 7.42
N TYR A 176 18.35 -12.94 7.60
CA TYR A 176 17.98 -11.77 6.81
C TYR A 176 17.51 -10.60 7.68
N HIS A 177 17.64 -9.42 7.15
CA HIS A 177 17.17 -8.23 7.82
C HIS A 177 15.65 -8.16 7.79
N GLN A 178 15.10 -8.01 8.97
CA GLN A 178 13.71 -7.71 9.14
C GLN A 178 13.54 -6.20 9.11
N THR A 179 12.94 -5.70 8.06
CA THR A 179 12.67 -4.29 7.95
C THR A 179 11.25 -4.01 8.43
N ARG A 180 11.13 -3.27 9.51
CA ARG A 180 10.09 -2.27 9.75
C ARG A 180 8.65 -2.78 9.79
#